data_777b953ceac7fef6747a005febafb5f2
#
_entry.id   777b953ceac7fef6747a005febafb5f2
#
_cell.length_a   1.000
_cell.length_b   1.000
_cell.length_c   1.000
_cell.angle_alpha   90.00
_cell.angle_beta   90.00
_cell.angle_gamma   90.00
#
_symmetry.space_group_name_H-M   'P 1'
#
loop_
_entity.id
_entity.type
_entity.pdbx_description
1 polymer ?
#
loop_
_entity_poly.entity_id
_entity_poly.type
_entity_poly.pdbx_seq_one_letter_code
_entity_poly.pdbx_strand_id
1 'polypeptide(L)'
;MSYDLTLCDPVTKETLKLDEPHFMKGGTYAIGGTKELWLNITYNYGVYYSKPDVFGDGGIRVLKGLSGAESIPILERAIRALGDDVDPNYWTATEGNAKRPLYMLLAMARMRPDGIWDIN
;
A
#
# COMPACT_ATOMS: atom_id res chain seq x y z
N MET A 1 5.96 14.43 3.27
CA MET A 1 4.58 14.03 3.49
C MET A 1 4.31 12.69 2.82
N SER A 2 3.42 11.91 3.36
CA SER A 2 3.24 10.53 2.94
C SER A 2 1.83 10.02 3.23
N TYR A 3 1.49 8.93 2.54
CA TYR A 3 0.29 8.17 2.86
C TYR A 3 0.60 7.19 3.98
N ASP A 4 -0.27 7.07 4.95
CA ASP A 4 -0.25 5.99 5.92
C ASP A 4 -1.43 5.06 5.64
N LEU A 5 -1.11 3.82 5.26
CA LEU A 5 -2.12 2.82 4.95
C LEU A 5 -2.11 1.76 6.05
N THR A 6 -3.29 1.50 6.59
CA THR A 6 -3.47 0.43 7.59
C THR A 6 -4.62 -0.47 7.17
N LEU A 7 -4.47 -1.76 7.45
CA LEU A 7 -5.54 -2.72 7.27
C LEU A 7 -6.16 -2.99 8.64
N CYS A 8 -7.43 -2.66 8.79
CA CYS A 8 -8.10 -2.60 10.09
C CYS A 8 -9.15 -3.67 10.24
N ASP A 9 -9.43 -4.05 11.48
CA ASP A 9 -10.54 -4.94 11.80
C ASP A 9 -11.85 -4.24 11.38
N PRO A 10 -12.76 -4.94 10.67
CA PRO A 10 -13.99 -4.31 10.17
C PRO A 10 -14.97 -3.91 11.27
N VAL A 11 -14.86 -4.50 12.45
CA VAL A 11 -15.77 -4.24 13.60
C VAL A 11 -15.13 -3.24 14.55
N THR A 12 -13.94 -3.54 15.07
CA THR A 12 -13.31 -2.71 16.11
C THR A 12 -12.58 -1.50 15.52
N LYS A 13 -12.24 -1.52 14.23
CA LYS A 13 -11.46 -0.50 13.54
C LYS A 13 -9.99 -0.43 13.97
N GLU A 14 -9.56 -1.34 14.82
CA GLU A 14 -8.16 -1.42 15.23
C GLU A 14 -7.30 -1.98 14.09
N THR A 15 -6.05 -1.53 14.01
CA THR A 15 -5.09 -2.06 13.04
C THR A 15 -4.88 -3.54 13.29
N LEU A 16 -5.02 -4.34 12.23
CA LEU A 16 -4.78 -5.78 12.30
C LEU A 16 -3.30 -6.06 12.53
N LYS A 17 -3.01 -7.14 13.23
CA LYS A 17 -1.65 -7.54 13.60
C LYS A 17 -1.39 -8.97 13.17
N LEU A 18 -0.13 -9.23 12.82
CA LEU A 18 0.38 -10.57 12.55
C LEU A 18 1.01 -11.14 13.83
N ASP A 19 1.22 -12.46 13.85
CA ASP A 19 1.89 -13.12 14.98
C ASP A 19 3.38 -12.80 15.02
N GLU A 20 3.99 -12.63 13.83
CA GLU A 20 5.40 -12.35 13.68
C GLU A 20 5.62 -10.96 13.07
N PRO A 21 6.71 -10.26 13.43
CA PRO A 21 7.02 -8.99 12.81
C PRO A 21 7.29 -9.12 11.31
N HIS A 22 6.88 -8.11 10.55
CA HIS A 22 7.29 -7.97 9.15
C HIS A 22 8.15 -6.73 8.98
N PHE A 23 8.91 -6.73 7.89
CA PHE A 23 9.82 -5.65 7.55
C PHE A 23 9.43 -4.95 6.24
N MET A 24 8.18 -5.10 5.82
CA MET A 24 7.63 -4.32 4.73
C MET A 24 7.65 -2.85 5.15
N LYS A 25 8.21 -2.00 4.32
CA LYS A 25 8.43 -0.59 4.67
C LYS A 25 8.26 0.31 3.46
N GLY A 26 7.77 1.52 3.76
CA GLY A 26 7.81 2.63 2.82
C GLY A 26 8.98 3.54 3.14
N GLY A 27 8.75 4.84 3.20
CA GLY A 27 9.74 5.83 3.58
C GLY A 27 10.11 5.78 5.05
N THR A 28 9.18 5.36 5.90
CA THR A 28 9.38 5.22 7.35
C THR A 28 9.14 3.78 7.74
N TYR A 29 9.91 3.27 8.67
CA TYR A 29 9.76 1.91 9.18
C TYR A 29 10.15 1.83 10.65
N ALA A 30 9.61 0.85 11.35
CA ALA A 30 9.95 0.58 12.74
C ALA A 30 11.25 -0.23 12.81
N ILE A 31 12.17 0.16 13.69
CA ILE A 31 13.38 -0.61 13.97
C ILE A 31 12.95 -1.96 14.56
N GLY A 32 13.47 -3.06 14.00
CA GLY A 32 13.09 -4.41 14.43
C GLY A 32 11.80 -4.92 13.81
N GLY A 33 11.23 -4.20 12.85
CA GLY A 33 9.98 -4.57 12.19
C GLY A 33 8.74 -4.17 12.98
N THR A 34 7.58 -4.52 12.46
CA THR A 34 6.30 -4.29 13.11
C THR A 34 5.34 -5.46 12.85
N LYS A 35 4.51 -5.76 13.81
CA LYS A 35 3.43 -6.74 13.65
C LYS A 35 2.19 -6.13 13.01
N GLU A 36 2.08 -4.81 12.98
CA GLU A 36 0.92 -4.12 12.44
C GLU A 36 0.90 -4.19 10.91
N LEU A 37 -0.29 -4.39 10.35
CA LEU A 37 -0.50 -4.29 8.90
C LEU A 37 -0.62 -2.83 8.51
N TRP A 38 0.52 -2.18 8.49
CA TRP A 38 0.70 -0.76 8.22
C TRP A 38 1.85 -0.55 7.25
N LEU A 39 1.69 0.41 6.34
CA LEU A 39 2.74 0.80 5.40
C LEU A 39 2.69 2.30 5.16
N ASN A 40 3.86 2.93 5.16
CA ASN A 40 4.00 4.34 4.82
C ASN A 40 4.54 4.47 3.39
N ILE A 41 3.91 5.32 2.57
CA ILE A 41 4.30 5.52 1.18
C ILE A 41 4.41 7.03 0.91
N THR A 42 5.52 7.45 0.31
CA THR A 42 5.72 8.87 -0.02
C THR A 42 4.68 9.40 -1.00
N TYR A 43 4.24 10.65 -0.81
CA TYR A 43 3.37 11.36 -1.75
C TYR A 43 4.01 11.53 -3.13
N ASN A 44 5.34 11.39 -3.24
CA ASN A 44 6.04 11.54 -4.51
C ASN A 44 5.53 10.58 -5.59
N TYR A 45 4.97 9.43 -5.18
CA TYR A 45 4.43 8.43 -6.12
C TYR A 45 3.01 8.75 -6.59
N GLY A 46 2.37 9.75 -6.02
CA GLY A 46 1.00 10.13 -6.39
C GLY A 46 0.82 10.44 -7.86
N VAL A 47 1.86 11.00 -8.50
CA VAL A 47 1.85 11.31 -9.94
C VAL A 47 1.61 10.07 -10.79
N TYR A 48 2.09 8.91 -10.36
CA TYR A 48 1.86 7.63 -11.06
C TYR A 48 0.55 6.99 -10.61
N TYR A 49 0.21 7.07 -9.32
CA TYR A 49 -0.99 6.45 -8.80
C TYR A 49 -2.27 7.05 -9.37
N SER A 50 -2.25 8.33 -9.72
CA SER A 50 -3.43 9.01 -10.28
C SER A 50 -3.63 8.78 -11.78
N LYS A 51 -2.74 8.05 -12.44
CA LYS A 51 -2.91 7.72 -13.85
C LYS A 51 -4.17 6.86 -14.05
N PRO A 52 -4.91 7.07 -15.18
CA PRO A 52 -6.18 6.35 -15.42
C PRO A 52 -6.05 4.83 -15.42
N ASP A 53 -4.92 4.29 -15.84
CA ASP A 53 -4.66 2.85 -15.91
C ASP A 53 -4.09 2.28 -14.61
N VAL A 54 -3.79 3.12 -13.62
CA VAL A 54 -3.34 2.69 -12.29
C VAL A 54 -4.52 2.74 -11.34
N PHE A 55 -4.74 3.83 -10.61
CA PHE A 55 -5.90 3.99 -9.72
C PHE A 55 -6.90 5.03 -10.23
N GLY A 56 -6.50 5.88 -11.18
CA GLY A 56 -7.33 6.97 -11.65
C GLY A 56 -7.39 8.14 -10.68
N ASP A 57 -8.38 9.00 -10.86
CA ASP A 57 -8.58 10.14 -9.98
C ASP A 57 -8.71 9.69 -8.52
N GLY A 58 -8.08 10.42 -7.63
CA GLY A 58 -8.00 10.04 -6.22
C GLY A 58 -6.78 9.21 -5.87
N GLY A 59 -6.10 8.62 -6.86
CA GLY A 59 -4.88 7.84 -6.66
C GLY A 59 -5.08 6.69 -5.70
N ILE A 60 -4.07 6.39 -4.90
CA ILE A 60 -4.10 5.27 -3.96
C ILE A 60 -5.22 5.37 -2.91
N ARG A 61 -5.74 6.58 -2.68
CA ARG A 61 -6.84 6.79 -1.72
C ARG A 61 -8.15 6.12 -2.13
N VAL A 62 -8.28 5.65 -3.38
CA VAL A 62 -9.46 4.86 -3.79
C VAL A 62 -9.59 3.56 -3.00
N LEU A 63 -8.51 3.09 -2.40
CA LEU A 63 -8.52 1.88 -1.56
C LEU A 63 -9.20 2.10 -0.21
N LYS A 64 -9.31 3.35 0.26
CA LYS A 64 -9.90 3.65 1.56
C LYS A 64 -11.33 3.14 1.65
N GLY A 65 -11.62 2.38 2.68
CA GLY A 65 -12.94 1.80 2.92
C GLY A 65 -13.21 0.48 2.20
N LEU A 66 -12.30 0.05 1.31
CA LEU A 66 -12.43 -1.26 0.65
C LEU A 66 -11.89 -2.35 1.56
N SER A 67 -12.46 -3.55 1.43
CA SER A 67 -11.90 -4.73 2.10
C SER A 67 -10.58 -5.13 1.43
N GLY A 68 -9.76 -5.90 2.14
CA GLY A 68 -8.59 -6.52 1.54
C GLY A 68 -8.96 -7.29 0.29
N ALA A 69 -10.01 -8.13 0.36
CA ALA A 69 -10.49 -8.90 -0.79
C ALA A 69 -10.86 -8.01 -1.99
N GLU A 70 -11.60 -6.93 -1.76
CA GLU A 70 -12.00 -6.00 -2.81
C GLU A 70 -10.81 -5.28 -3.45
N SER A 71 -9.76 -5.03 -2.66
CA SER A 71 -8.58 -4.31 -3.15
C SER A 71 -7.65 -5.17 -4.00
N ILE A 72 -7.71 -6.50 -3.88
CA ILE A 72 -6.80 -7.41 -4.59
C ILE A 72 -6.81 -7.17 -6.12
N PRO A 73 -7.94 -7.23 -6.82
CA PRO A 73 -7.93 -7.02 -8.27
C PRO A 73 -7.52 -5.60 -8.67
N ILE A 74 -7.82 -4.62 -7.83
CA ILE A 74 -7.43 -3.23 -8.07
C ILE A 74 -5.92 -3.07 -7.97
N LEU A 75 -5.31 -3.64 -6.93
CA LEU A 75 -3.85 -3.63 -6.73
C LEU A 75 -3.14 -4.40 -7.85
N GLU A 76 -3.65 -5.56 -8.24
CA GLU A 76 -3.07 -6.36 -9.32
C GLU A 76 -3.08 -5.58 -10.65
N ARG A 77 -4.18 -4.90 -10.96
CA ARG A 77 -4.29 -4.07 -12.16
C ARG A 77 -3.28 -2.91 -12.13
N ALA A 78 -3.17 -2.22 -11.01
CA ALA A 78 -2.24 -1.11 -10.84
C ALA A 78 -0.79 -1.57 -11.00
N ILE A 79 -0.45 -2.72 -10.44
CA ILE A 79 0.88 -3.31 -10.56
C ILE A 79 1.20 -3.61 -12.04
N ARG A 80 0.26 -4.19 -12.78
CA ARG A 80 0.46 -4.49 -14.20
C ARG A 80 0.63 -3.24 -15.06
N ALA A 81 0.02 -2.13 -14.65
CA ALA A 81 0.07 -0.88 -15.41
C ALA A 81 1.38 -0.12 -15.23
N LEU A 82 2.10 -0.35 -14.12
CA LEU A 82 3.35 0.35 -13.82
C LEU A 82 4.55 -0.39 -14.40
N GLY A 83 5.52 0.38 -14.88
CA GLY A 83 6.78 -0.15 -15.39
C GLY A 83 7.74 -0.57 -14.28
N ASP A 84 8.95 -1.02 -14.66
CA ASP A 84 9.91 -1.64 -13.76
C ASP A 84 11.17 -0.81 -13.52
N ASP A 85 11.23 0.41 -14.03
CA ASP A 85 12.39 1.28 -13.86
C ASP A 85 12.47 1.77 -12.41
N VAL A 86 13.50 1.33 -11.72
CA VAL A 86 13.72 1.68 -10.30
C VAL A 86 14.89 2.63 -10.14
N ASP A 87 14.84 3.44 -9.10
CA ASP A 87 15.96 4.26 -8.65
C ASP A 87 16.31 3.80 -7.23
N PRO A 88 17.60 3.69 -6.88
CA PRO A 88 18.00 3.29 -5.53
C PRO A 88 17.55 4.25 -4.45
N ASN A 89 17.28 5.52 -4.81
CA ASN A 89 16.72 6.49 -3.87
C ASN A 89 15.21 6.29 -3.81
N TYR A 90 14.71 5.85 -2.67
CA TYR A 90 13.28 5.62 -2.43
C TYR A 90 12.42 6.85 -2.78
N TRP A 91 12.94 8.06 -2.53
CA TRP A 91 12.17 9.30 -2.71
C TRP A 91 12.05 9.73 -4.17
N THR A 92 12.82 9.14 -5.05
CA THR A 92 12.76 9.44 -6.49
C THR A 92 11.53 8.76 -7.08
N ALA A 93 10.68 9.55 -7.73
CA ALA A 93 9.46 9.04 -8.33
C ALA A 93 9.78 8.37 -9.68
N THR A 94 9.78 7.05 -9.68
CA THR A 94 9.81 6.21 -10.88
C THR A 94 8.67 5.21 -10.82
N GLU A 95 8.27 4.66 -11.96
CA GLU A 95 7.19 3.67 -11.97
C GLU A 95 7.55 2.43 -11.16
N GLY A 96 8.79 1.97 -11.25
CA GLY A 96 9.24 0.82 -10.48
C GLY A 96 9.27 1.08 -8.97
N ASN A 97 9.68 2.27 -8.57
CA ASN A 97 9.66 2.66 -7.15
C ASN A 97 8.22 2.76 -6.61
N ALA A 98 7.30 3.30 -7.42
CA ALA A 98 5.89 3.40 -7.07
C ALA A 98 5.22 2.02 -7.01
N LYS A 99 5.67 1.08 -7.81
CA LYS A 99 5.13 -0.29 -7.89
C LYS A 99 5.44 -1.12 -6.66
N ARG A 100 6.63 -0.97 -6.08
CA ARG A 100 7.09 -1.79 -4.96
C ARG A 100 6.14 -1.80 -3.76
N PRO A 101 5.68 -0.65 -3.27
CA PRO A 101 4.73 -0.65 -2.14
C PRO A 101 3.43 -1.37 -2.46
N LEU A 102 3.00 -1.38 -3.71
CA LEU A 102 1.76 -2.04 -4.12
C LEU A 102 1.86 -3.55 -3.95
N TYR A 103 3.02 -4.15 -4.18
CA TYR A 103 3.23 -5.57 -3.87
C TYR A 103 3.09 -5.85 -2.38
N MET A 104 3.56 -4.93 -1.54
CA MET A 104 3.45 -5.07 -0.08
C MET A 104 1.99 -4.98 0.38
N LEU A 105 1.24 -4.02 -0.17
CA LEU A 105 -0.19 -3.89 0.11
C LEU A 105 -0.96 -5.11 -0.36
N LEU A 106 -0.62 -5.64 -1.53
CA LEU A 106 -1.24 -6.85 -2.06
C LEU A 106 -1.00 -8.06 -1.15
N ALA A 107 0.22 -8.20 -0.64
CA ALA A 107 0.55 -9.25 0.32
C ALA A 107 -0.29 -9.12 1.59
N MET A 108 -0.43 -7.91 2.13
CA MET A 108 -1.26 -7.65 3.31
C MET A 108 -2.73 -8.00 3.06
N ALA A 109 -3.26 -7.60 1.91
CA ALA A 109 -4.65 -7.88 1.52
C ALA A 109 -4.91 -9.39 1.42
N ARG A 110 -3.94 -10.15 0.91
CA ARG A 110 -4.04 -11.61 0.80
C ARG A 110 -3.94 -12.31 2.15
N MET A 111 -3.14 -11.77 3.07
CA MET A 111 -3.03 -12.32 4.43
C MET A 111 -4.31 -12.10 5.25
N ARG A 112 -4.94 -10.94 5.08
CA ARG A 112 -6.15 -10.56 5.82
C ARG A 112 -7.19 -9.95 4.87
N PRO A 113 -7.83 -10.78 4.03
CA PRO A 113 -8.83 -10.29 3.08
C PRO A 113 -10.09 -9.73 3.75
N ASP A 114 -10.30 -10.06 5.02
CA ASP A 114 -11.39 -9.55 5.86
C ASP A 114 -11.16 -8.12 6.36
N GLY A 115 -9.93 -7.63 6.30
CA GLY A 115 -9.60 -6.29 6.78
C GLY A 115 -10.16 -5.19 5.91
N ILE A 116 -10.25 -3.98 6.46
CA ILE A 116 -10.70 -2.78 5.75
C ILE A 116 -9.56 -1.76 5.72
N TRP A 117 -9.29 -1.23 4.54
CA TRP A 117 -8.23 -0.23 4.37
C TRP A 117 -8.63 1.12 4.97
N ASP A 118 -7.74 1.67 5.78
CA ASP A 118 -7.78 3.07 6.19
C ASP A 118 -6.54 3.77 5.65
N ILE A 119 -6.69 5.01 5.18
CA ILE A 119 -5.61 5.77 4.56
C ILE A 119 -5.65 7.22 5.08
N ASN A 120 -4.54 7.64 5.63
CA ASN A 120 -4.35 9.01 6.08
C ASN A 120 -3.33 9.76 5.24
#